data_4ecdd00bd231e42c50114616235e3bd4
#
_entry.id   4ecdd00bd231e42c50114616235e3bd4
#
_cell.length_a   1.000
_cell.length_b   1.000
_cell.length_c   1.000
_cell.angle_alpha   90.00
_cell.angle_beta   90.00
_cell.angle_gamma   90.00
#
_symmetry.space_group_name_H-M   'P 1'
#
loop_
_entity.id
_entity.type
_entity.pdbx_description
1 polymer ?
#
loop_
_entity_poly.entity_id
_entity_poly.type
_entity_poly.pdbx_seq_one_letter_code
_entity_poly.pdbx_strand_id
1 'polypeptide(L)'
;MNESISNQFQYLPSVQQIIETLSDHPVKPAVMTEIVRQELEILRREIADGKQSVASKDDALALIRPRLNSRIRMLLETPLKRVVNATGIVLHTGLGRAPLGEHALQYLLNMTSGYLNLEFDLNSGKRGERLDLTDEYLCLLTGSESSAVVNNNAAAVMLVLNSLANRKEVIVSRGELIEIGGSFRLPDVMKKSGAKMVEVGTTNRTHLKDYENAMTSRTGAVLIAHTSNY
;
A
#
# COMPACT_ATOMS: atom_id res chain seq x y z
N MET A 1 40.74 12.83 18.29
CA MET A 1 40.65 11.96 17.11
C MET A 1 42.07 11.53 16.79
N ASN A 2 42.38 10.20 16.87
CA ASN A 2 43.75 9.71 16.68
C ASN A 2 44.27 10.09 15.28
N GLU A 3 45.49 10.65 15.18
CA GLU A 3 46.15 10.98 13.91
C GLU A 3 46.15 9.82 12.90
N SER A 4 46.19 8.58 13.38
CA SER A 4 46.12 7.39 12.54
C SER A 4 44.78 7.20 11.83
N ILE A 5 43.66 7.66 12.41
CA ILE A 5 42.30 7.56 11.82
C ILE A 5 42.12 8.66 10.79
N SER A 6 42.60 9.88 11.05
CA SER A 6 42.53 10.99 10.11
C SER A 6 43.30 10.70 8.82
N ASN A 7 44.41 9.97 8.90
CA ASN A 7 45.21 9.55 7.74
C ASN A 7 44.49 8.51 6.83
N GLN A 8 43.54 7.75 7.36
CA GLN A 8 42.82 6.77 6.55
C GLN A 8 41.76 7.39 5.66
N PHE A 9 41.16 8.51 6.05
CA PHE A 9 40.14 9.19 5.23
C PHE A 9 40.68 9.72 3.90
N GLN A 10 41.99 9.98 3.78
CA GLN A 10 42.63 10.37 2.50
C GLN A 10 42.59 9.28 1.44
N TYR A 11 42.44 8.02 1.86
CA TYR A 11 42.34 6.87 0.96
C TYR A 11 40.92 6.60 0.46
N LEU A 12 39.92 7.32 0.97
CA LEU A 12 38.56 7.17 0.48
C LEU A 12 38.42 7.78 -0.91
N PRO A 13 37.98 7.01 -1.92
CA PRO A 13 37.79 7.53 -3.26
C PRO A 13 36.63 8.53 -3.31
N SER A 14 36.67 9.41 -4.30
CA SER A 14 35.53 10.29 -4.56
C SER A 14 34.32 9.51 -5.09
N VAL A 15 33.12 10.08 -4.95
CA VAL A 15 31.89 9.49 -5.51
C VAL A 15 32.04 9.21 -7.01
N GLN A 16 32.62 10.15 -7.74
CA GLN A 16 32.84 10.02 -9.18
C GLN A 16 33.77 8.84 -9.52
N GLN A 17 34.89 8.70 -8.80
CA GLN A 17 35.84 7.59 -8.99
C GLN A 17 35.19 6.23 -8.75
N ILE A 18 34.28 6.14 -7.74
CA ILE A 18 33.56 4.90 -7.47
C ILE A 18 32.60 4.58 -8.61
N ILE A 19 31.79 5.57 -9.05
CA ILE A 19 30.82 5.38 -10.13
C ILE A 19 31.51 4.89 -11.40
N GLU A 20 32.67 5.43 -11.75
CA GLU A 20 33.45 5.03 -12.92
C GLU A 20 33.95 3.57 -12.83
N THR A 21 34.05 3.00 -11.63
CA THR A 21 34.47 1.60 -11.43
C THR A 21 33.33 0.61 -11.46
N LEU A 22 32.07 1.09 -11.40
CA LEU A 22 30.89 0.25 -11.46
C LEU A 22 30.57 -0.07 -12.93
N SER A 23 30.14 -1.30 -13.16
CA SER A 23 29.63 -1.72 -14.47
C SER A 23 28.34 -0.97 -14.80
N ASP A 24 27.98 -0.97 -16.08
CA ASP A 24 26.73 -0.37 -16.55
C ASP A 24 25.52 -0.95 -15.82
N HIS A 25 24.80 -0.08 -15.11
CA HIS A 25 23.63 -0.44 -14.32
C HIS A 25 22.42 0.35 -14.78
N PRO A 26 21.20 -0.24 -14.80
CA PRO A 26 19.97 0.45 -15.19
C PRO A 26 19.46 1.44 -14.11
N VAL A 27 20.36 1.92 -13.25
CA VAL A 27 20.07 2.88 -12.18
C VAL A 27 20.38 4.28 -12.68
N LYS A 28 19.43 5.21 -12.50
CA LYS A 28 19.64 6.62 -12.90
C LYS A 28 20.86 7.22 -12.17
N PRO A 29 21.68 8.05 -12.84
CA PRO A 29 22.90 8.62 -12.26
C PRO A 29 22.71 9.33 -10.92
N ALA A 30 21.61 10.06 -10.75
CA ALA A 30 21.31 10.75 -9.48
C ALA A 30 21.11 9.76 -8.31
N VAL A 31 20.42 8.64 -8.56
CA VAL A 31 20.19 7.58 -7.56
C VAL A 31 21.51 6.87 -7.25
N MET A 32 22.29 6.57 -8.25
CA MET A 32 23.62 5.95 -8.07
C MET A 32 24.53 6.84 -7.21
N THR A 33 24.58 8.13 -7.49
CA THR A 33 25.33 9.11 -6.69
C THR A 33 24.93 9.07 -5.23
N GLU A 34 23.64 9.00 -4.94
CA GLU A 34 23.13 8.97 -3.57
C GLU A 34 23.48 7.66 -2.86
N ILE A 35 23.36 6.52 -3.53
CA ILE A 35 23.75 5.20 -3.00
C ILE A 35 25.23 5.22 -2.63
N VAL A 36 26.09 5.70 -3.53
CA VAL A 36 27.53 5.77 -3.29
C VAL A 36 27.87 6.69 -2.13
N ARG A 37 27.22 7.84 -2.01
CA ARG A 37 27.41 8.75 -0.87
C ARG A 37 27.07 8.09 0.47
N GLN A 38 25.95 7.41 0.53
CA GLN A 38 25.51 6.72 1.74
C GLN A 38 26.47 5.61 2.16
N GLU A 39 26.95 4.80 1.21
CA GLU A 39 27.92 3.74 1.50
C GLU A 39 29.29 4.29 1.93
N LEU A 40 29.74 5.39 1.32
CA LEU A 40 30.94 6.09 1.76
C LEU A 40 30.82 6.63 3.18
N GLU A 41 29.65 7.17 3.53
CA GLU A 41 29.41 7.67 4.86
C GLU A 41 29.38 6.56 5.92
N ILE A 42 28.83 5.39 5.56
CA ILE A 42 28.86 4.19 6.41
C ILE A 42 30.32 3.75 6.61
N LEU A 43 31.09 3.66 5.54
CA LEU A 43 32.52 3.27 5.63
C LEU A 43 33.33 4.27 6.47
N ARG A 44 33.07 5.58 6.35
CA ARG A 44 33.72 6.61 7.19
C ARG A 44 33.42 6.39 8.67
N ARG A 45 32.17 6.09 9.04
CA ARG A 45 31.79 5.80 10.41
C ARG A 45 32.47 4.53 10.93
N GLU A 46 32.51 3.49 10.14
CA GLU A 46 33.17 2.25 10.51
C GLU A 46 34.69 2.43 10.76
N ILE A 47 35.36 3.26 9.93
CA ILE A 47 36.75 3.63 10.12
C ILE A 47 36.92 4.46 11.43
N ALA A 48 36.03 5.45 11.63
CA ALA A 48 36.06 6.28 12.82
C ALA A 48 35.85 5.47 14.11
N ASP A 49 34.99 4.45 14.05
CA ASP A 49 34.70 3.53 15.16
C ASP A 49 35.78 2.42 15.33
N GLY A 50 36.79 2.38 14.45
CA GLY A 50 37.82 1.35 14.46
C GLY A 50 37.35 -0.06 14.03
N LYS A 51 36.15 -0.15 13.43
CA LYS A 51 35.57 -1.42 12.92
C LYS A 51 36.15 -1.83 11.59
N GLN A 52 36.66 -0.86 10.81
CA GLN A 52 37.34 -1.07 9.53
C GLN A 52 38.61 -0.24 9.48
N SER A 53 39.56 -0.67 8.65
CA SER A 53 40.77 0.07 8.36
C SER A 53 41.11 -0.02 6.88
N VAL A 54 41.64 1.06 6.32
CA VAL A 54 42.09 1.14 4.93
C VAL A 54 43.51 1.72 4.89
N ALA A 55 44.37 1.06 4.14
CA ALA A 55 45.77 1.49 3.95
C ALA A 55 46.02 2.09 2.55
N SER A 56 45.06 1.93 1.62
CA SER A 56 45.15 2.43 0.26
C SER A 56 43.75 2.73 -0.30
N LYS A 57 43.68 3.42 -1.45
CA LYS A 57 42.43 3.58 -2.22
C LYS A 57 41.89 2.25 -2.76
N ASP A 58 42.77 1.32 -3.09
CA ASP A 58 42.35 0.01 -3.56
C ASP A 58 41.71 -0.80 -2.47
N ASP A 59 42.19 -0.72 -1.23
CA ASP A 59 41.56 -1.34 -0.07
C ASP A 59 40.16 -0.76 0.15
N ALA A 60 40.00 0.56 0.08
CA ALA A 60 38.70 1.22 0.22
C ALA A 60 37.73 0.78 -0.89
N LEU A 61 38.20 0.69 -2.14
CA LEU A 61 37.40 0.19 -3.26
C LEU A 61 37.04 -1.28 -3.10
N ALA A 62 37.96 -2.12 -2.61
CA ALA A 62 37.70 -3.53 -2.36
C ALA A 62 36.60 -3.75 -1.28
N LEU A 63 36.53 -2.87 -0.30
CA LEU A 63 35.47 -2.90 0.74
C LEU A 63 34.13 -2.38 0.24
N ILE A 64 34.14 -1.28 -0.51
CA ILE A 64 32.89 -0.59 -0.87
C ILE A 64 32.16 -1.22 -2.07
N ARG A 65 32.92 -1.73 -3.05
CA ARG A 65 32.35 -2.27 -4.30
C ARG A 65 31.41 -3.46 -4.08
N PRO A 66 31.71 -4.47 -3.25
CA PRO A 66 30.78 -5.56 -2.97
C PRO A 66 29.47 -5.08 -2.28
N ARG A 67 29.58 -4.08 -1.40
CA ARG A 67 28.43 -3.48 -0.70
C ARG A 67 27.49 -2.77 -1.68
N LEU A 68 28.08 -1.95 -2.56
CA LEU A 68 27.34 -1.26 -3.62
C LEU A 68 26.63 -2.24 -4.55
N ASN A 69 27.34 -3.26 -5.03
CA ASN A 69 26.76 -4.28 -5.91
C ASN A 69 25.59 -5.03 -5.21
N SER A 70 25.75 -5.37 -3.94
CA SER A 70 24.70 -6.02 -3.16
C SER A 70 23.49 -5.10 -2.99
N ARG A 71 23.71 -3.83 -2.66
CA ARG A 71 22.65 -2.84 -2.49
C ARG A 71 21.92 -2.53 -3.78
N ILE A 72 22.65 -2.36 -4.88
CA ILE A 72 22.07 -2.15 -6.21
C ILE A 72 21.23 -3.37 -6.61
N ARG A 73 21.74 -4.58 -6.39
CA ARG A 73 21.00 -5.80 -6.64
C ARG A 73 19.69 -5.85 -5.85
N MET A 74 19.74 -5.56 -4.54
CA MET A 74 18.53 -5.52 -3.69
C MET A 74 17.51 -4.47 -4.14
N LEU A 75 17.96 -3.34 -4.71
CA LEU A 75 17.08 -2.31 -5.23
C LEU A 75 16.46 -2.67 -6.59
N LEU A 76 17.18 -3.43 -7.41
CA LEU A 76 16.72 -3.84 -8.74
C LEU A 76 15.91 -5.14 -8.70
N GLU A 77 16.20 -6.02 -7.73
CA GLU A 77 15.42 -7.23 -7.52
C GLU A 77 14.09 -6.89 -6.84
N THR A 78 13.00 -7.36 -7.41
CA THR A 78 11.71 -7.24 -6.74
C THR A 78 11.68 -8.13 -5.50
N PRO A 79 11.29 -7.61 -4.32
CA PRO A 79 11.17 -8.42 -3.11
C PRO A 79 10.02 -9.43 -3.17
N LEU A 80 9.08 -9.24 -4.12
CA LEU A 80 7.94 -10.12 -4.30
C LEU A 80 8.36 -11.43 -4.96
N LYS A 81 7.96 -12.54 -4.34
CA LYS A 81 8.21 -13.89 -4.87
C LYS A 81 6.91 -14.67 -4.96
N ARG A 82 6.79 -15.52 -5.97
CA ARG A 82 5.71 -16.48 -6.03
C ARG A 82 5.82 -17.46 -4.87
N VAL A 83 4.71 -17.70 -4.20
CA VAL A 83 4.60 -18.64 -3.08
C VAL A 83 3.43 -19.59 -3.32
N VAL A 84 3.48 -20.76 -2.70
CA VAL A 84 2.37 -21.70 -2.67
C VAL A 84 1.49 -21.36 -1.46
N ASN A 85 0.21 -21.10 -1.68
CA ASN A 85 -0.74 -20.93 -0.60
C ASN A 85 -1.22 -22.29 -0.09
N ALA A 86 -0.66 -22.76 1.01
CA ALA A 86 -1.04 -23.99 1.70
C ALA A 86 -1.79 -23.70 3.02
N THR A 87 -2.36 -22.51 3.20
CA THR A 87 -3.03 -22.09 4.44
C THR A 87 -4.48 -22.59 4.56
N GLY A 88 -5.08 -23.05 3.46
CA GLY A 88 -6.51 -23.35 3.40
C GLY A 88 -7.42 -22.13 3.25
N ILE A 89 -6.86 -20.91 3.21
CA ILE A 89 -7.60 -19.65 3.07
C ILE A 89 -7.34 -19.07 1.69
N VAL A 90 -8.30 -19.17 0.78
CA VAL A 90 -8.16 -18.71 -0.62
C VAL A 90 -7.87 -17.22 -0.71
N LEU A 91 -8.57 -16.40 0.09
CA LEU A 91 -8.41 -14.94 0.10
C LEU A 91 -7.44 -14.46 1.19
N HIS A 92 -6.35 -15.19 1.41
CA HIS A 92 -5.38 -14.86 2.45
C HIS A 92 -4.75 -13.49 2.22
N THR A 93 -4.98 -12.55 3.14
CA THR A 93 -4.57 -11.13 3.00
C THR A 93 -3.07 -10.95 2.89
N GLY A 94 -2.28 -11.71 3.65
CA GLY A 94 -0.81 -11.68 3.61
C GLY A 94 -0.21 -12.28 2.33
N LEU A 95 -1.00 -13.00 1.53
CA LEU A 95 -0.56 -13.63 0.27
C LEU A 95 -1.17 -12.97 -0.98
N GLY A 96 -1.69 -11.75 -0.83
CA GLY A 96 -2.18 -10.94 -1.96
C GLY A 96 -3.64 -11.20 -2.34
N ARG A 97 -4.39 -11.97 -1.54
CA ARG A 97 -5.78 -12.37 -1.80
C ARG A 97 -5.92 -13.24 -3.06
N ALA A 98 -7.04 -13.12 -3.80
CA ALA A 98 -7.28 -13.93 -4.99
C ALA A 98 -6.32 -13.58 -6.13
N PRO A 99 -5.67 -14.56 -6.77
CA PRO A 99 -4.96 -14.35 -8.02
C PRO A 99 -5.92 -13.90 -9.13
N LEU A 100 -5.43 -13.07 -10.04
CA LEU A 100 -6.18 -12.73 -11.24
C LEU A 100 -6.21 -13.92 -12.21
N GLY A 101 -7.34 -14.10 -12.88
CA GLY A 101 -7.46 -15.09 -13.95
C GLY A 101 -6.60 -14.70 -15.17
N GLU A 102 -6.20 -15.70 -15.95
CA GLU A 102 -5.29 -15.53 -17.10
C GLU A 102 -5.82 -14.47 -18.10
N HIS A 103 -7.11 -14.51 -18.44
CA HIS A 103 -7.71 -13.52 -19.35
C HIS A 103 -7.61 -12.10 -18.82
N ALA A 104 -7.82 -11.89 -17.51
CA ALA A 104 -7.70 -10.58 -16.90
C ALA A 104 -6.25 -10.08 -16.91
N LEU A 105 -5.27 -10.97 -16.67
CA LEU A 105 -3.85 -10.63 -16.76
C LEU A 105 -3.44 -10.22 -18.17
N GLN A 106 -3.83 -10.99 -19.18
CA GLN A 106 -3.53 -10.68 -20.58
C GLN A 106 -4.19 -9.37 -21.01
N TYR A 107 -5.44 -9.15 -20.60
CA TYR A 107 -6.13 -7.89 -20.89
C TYR A 107 -5.40 -6.70 -20.24
N LEU A 108 -5.00 -6.80 -18.98
CA LEU A 108 -4.24 -5.76 -18.29
C LEU A 108 -2.92 -5.45 -18.99
N LEU A 109 -2.13 -6.47 -19.36
CA LEU A 109 -0.87 -6.29 -20.07
C LEU A 109 -1.07 -5.57 -21.40
N ASN A 110 -2.07 -5.98 -22.17
CA ASN A 110 -2.37 -5.36 -23.46
C ASN A 110 -2.82 -3.90 -23.32
N MET A 111 -3.71 -3.63 -22.37
CA MET A 111 -4.25 -2.29 -22.16
C MET A 111 -3.21 -1.34 -21.57
N THR A 112 -2.44 -1.76 -20.58
CA THR A 112 -1.48 -0.89 -19.88
C THR A 112 -0.19 -0.63 -20.64
N SER A 113 0.01 -1.26 -21.80
CA SER A 113 1.18 -1.04 -22.66
C SER A 113 1.12 0.28 -23.45
N GLY A 114 -0.03 0.99 -23.46
CA GLY A 114 -0.23 2.24 -24.18
C GLY A 114 -1.17 3.21 -23.48
N TYR A 115 -1.56 4.26 -24.18
CA TYR A 115 -2.57 5.20 -23.71
C TYR A 115 -3.97 4.60 -23.79
N LEU A 116 -4.81 4.93 -22.81
CA LEU A 116 -6.18 4.45 -22.70
C LEU A 116 -7.17 5.62 -22.64
N ASN A 117 -8.36 5.38 -23.11
CA ASN A 117 -9.49 6.32 -23.02
C ASN A 117 -10.19 6.27 -21.65
N LEU A 118 -9.43 6.12 -20.55
CA LEU A 118 -9.94 5.89 -19.20
C LEU A 118 -10.92 6.96 -18.71
N GLU A 119 -10.73 8.21 -19.14
CA GLU A 119 -11.60 9.36 -18.84
C GLU A 119 -11.93 10.13 -20.14
N PHE A 120 -12.04 9.43 -21.26
CA PHE A 120 -12.31 10.05 -22.55
C PHE A 120 -13.33 9.23 -23.34
N ASP A 121 -14.45 9.84 -23.68
CA ASP A 121 -15.46 9.23 -24.54
C ASP A 121 -15.07 9.42 -26.00
N LEU A 122 -14.76 8.30 -26.66
CA LEU A 122 -14.33 8.27 -28.06
C LEU A 122 -15.45 8.69 -29.05
N ASN A 123 -16.71 8.53 -28.67
CA ASN A 123 -17.84 8.86 -29.54
C ASN A 123 -18.12 10.38 -29.59
N SER A 124 -18.11 10.99 -28.39
CA SER A 124 -18.39 12.42 -28.27
C SER A 124 -17.15 13.30 -28.41
N GLY A 125 -15.94 12.71 -28.24
CA GLY A 125 -14.68 13.46 -28.21
C GLY A 125 -14.50 14.30 -26.93
N LYS A 126 -15.26 14.01 -25.86
CA LYS A 126 -15.26 14.77 -24.62
C LYS A 126 -14.74 13.92 -23.46
N ARG A 127 -14.52 14.58 -22.32
CA ARG A 127 -14.20 13.89 -21.08
C ARG A 127 -15.38 13.02 -20.65
N GLY A 128 -15.11 11.73 -20.40
CA GLY A 128 -16.04 10.76 -19.85
C GLY A 128 -15.76 10.50 -18.36
N GLU A 129 -16.67 9.79 -17.72
CA GLU A 129 -16.53 9.38 -16.32
C GLU A 129 -15.94 7.97 -16.23
N ARG A 130 -14.97 7.81 -15.34
CA ARG A 130 -14.28 6.52 -15.14
C ARG A 130 -15.21 5.41 -14.63
N LEU A 131 -16.24 5.79 -13.89
CA LEU A 131 -17.22 4.86 -13.33
C LEU A 131 -18.07 4.20 -14.40
N ASP A 132 -18.36 4.89 -15.49
CA ASP A 132 -19.20 4.38 -16.61
C ASP A 132 -18.62 3.09 -17.22
N LEU A 133 -17.30 2.92 -17.15
CA LEU A 133 -16.63 1.73 -17.69
C LEU A 133 -16.98 0.43 -16.97
N THR A 134 -17.46 0.50 -15.74
CA THR A 134 -17.73 -0.67 -14.88
C THR A 134 -19.17 -0.75 -14.38
N ASP A 135 -19.92 0.36 -14.48
CA ASP A 135 -21.24 0.48 -13.87
C ASP A 135 -22.23 -0.56 -14.45
N GLU A 136 -22.33 -0.67 -15.77
CA GLU A 136 -23.22 -1.63 -16.42
C GLU A 136 -22.95 -3.08 -16.00
N TYR A 137 -21.68 -3.50 -15.98
CA TYR A 137 -21.29 -4.85 -15.58
C TYR A 137 -21.64 -5.13 -14.12
N LEU A 138 -21.39 -4.18 -13.23
CA LEU A 138 -21.68 -4.34 -11.81
C LEU A 138 -23.18 -4.33 -11.55
N CYS A 139 -23.94 -3.49 -12.22
CA CYS A 139 -25.40 -3.49 -12.14
C CYS A 139 -26.00 -4.81 -12.60
N LEU A 140 -25.52 -5.38 -13.72
CA LEU A 140 -25.95 -6.69 -14.21
C LEU A 140 -25.63 -7.83 -13.22
N LEU A 141 -24.46 -7.78 -12.57
CA LEU A 141 -24.04 -8.80 -11.62
C LEU A 141 -24.75 -8.72 -10.27
N THR A 142 -25.12 -7.54 -9.82
CA THR A 142 -25.65 -7.28 -8.47
C THR A 142 -27.15 -7.01 -8.45
N GLY A 143 -27.74 -6.64 -9.59
CA GLY A 143 -29.13 -6.19 -9.68
C GLY A 143 -29.33 -4.76 -9.13
N SER A 144 -28.26 -3.98 -8.94
CA SER A 144 -28.33 -2.61 -8.47
C SER A 144 -28.69 -1.63 -9.61
N GLU A 145 -29.23 -0.47 -9.25
CA GLU A 145 -29.55 0.60 -10.21
C GLU A 145 -28.31 1.37 -10.68
N SER A 146 -27.27 1.42 -9.82
CA SER A 146 -25.97 2.05 -10.13
C SER A 146 -24.91 1.49 -9.23
N SER A 147 -23.66 1.69 -9.61
CA SER A 147 -22.50 1.21 -8.86
C SER A 147 -21.35 2.21 -8.80
N ALA A 148 -20.48 2.06 -7.83
CA ALA A 148 -19.23 2.80 -7.75
C ALA A 148 -18.09 1.91 -7.25
N VAL A 149 -16.94 2.00 -7.90
CA VAL A 149 -15.74 1.27 -7.51
C VAL A 149 -14.79 2.20 -6.77
N VAL A 150 -14.32 1.76 -5.61
CA VAL A 150 -13.35 2.46 -4.77
C VAL A 150 -12.18 1.55 -4.44
N ASN A 151 -11.11 2.12 -3.90
CA ASN A 151 -9.84 1.43 -3.67
C ASN A 151 -9.93 0.22 -2.73
N ASN A 152 -10.82 0.29 -1.73
CA ASN A 152 -10.93 -0.75 -0.71
C ASN A 152 -12.26 -0.62 0.06
N ASN A 153 -12.56 -1.63 0.87
CA ASN A 153 -13.79 -1.66 1.69
C ASN A 153 -13.90 -0.47 2.66
N ALA A 154 -12.80 -0.02 3.26
CA ALA A 154 -12.84 1.14 4.17
C ALA A 154 -13.31 2.41 3.45
N ALA A 155 -12.86 2.62 2.23
CA ALA A 155 -13.31 3.73 1.38
C ALA A 155 -14.78 3.56 0.99
N ALA A 156 -15.24 2.34 0.69
CA ALA A 156 -16.65 2.05 0.39
C ALA A 156 -17.55 2.38 1.59
N VAL A 157 -17.22 1.89 2.77
CA VAL A 157 -17.99 2.16 4.00
C VAL A 157 -18.02 3.66 4.30
N MET A 158 -16.87 4.34 4.18
CA MET A 158 -16.81 5.80 4.40
C MET A 158 -17.65 6.57 3.41
N LEU A 159 -17.59 6.21 2.12
CA LEU A 159 -18.39 6.85 1.06
C LEU A 159 -19.88 6.68 1.31
N VAL A 160 -20.34 5.46 1.57
CA VAL A 160 -21.75 5.16 1.85
C VAL A 160 -22.25 5.93 3.07
N LEU A 161 -21.53 5.88 4.18
CA LEU A 161 -21.93 6.56 5.41
C LEU A 161 -21.91 8.09 5.27
N ASN A 162 -20.92 8.64 4.56
CA ASN A 162 -20.87 10.08 4.30
C ASN A 162 -22.03 10.55 3.39
N SER A 163 -22.37 9.75 2.38
CA SER A 163 -23.43 10.09 1.45
C SER A 163 -24.84 9.97 2.07
N LEU A 164 -25.10 8.90 2.82
CA LEU A 164 -26.45 8.59 3.32
C LEU A 164 -26.71 9.07 4.75
N ALA A 165 -25.68 9.12 5.58
CA ALA A 165 -25.80 9.32 7.03
C ALA A 165 -24.91 10.44 7.59
N ASN A 166 -24.39 11.34 6.78
CA ASN A 166 -23.65 12.49 7.27
C ASN A 166 -24.51 13.33 8.21
N ARG A 167 -24.03 13.57 9.43
CA ARG A 167 -24.73 14.24 10.55
C ARG A 167 -26.00 13.53 11.05
N LYS A 168 -26.25 12.30 10.59
CA LYS A 168 -27.34 11.44 11.05
C LYS A 168 -26.82 10.32 11.95
N GLU A 169 -27.76 9.63 12.58
CA GLU A 169 -27.48 8.49 13.44
C GLU A 169 -27.35 7.22 12.60
N VAL A 170 -26.32 6.41 12.90
CA VAL A 170 -26.12 5.08 12.31
C VAL A 170 -26.11 4.07 13.44
N ILE A 171 -27.10 3.18 13.41
CA ILE A 171 -27.25 2.14 14.42
C ILE A 171 -26.35 0.96 14.06
N VAL A 172 -25.63 0.44 15.03
CA VAL A 172 -24.73 -0.71 14.88
C VAL A 172 -24.77 -1.59 16.13
N SER A 173 -24.71 -2.91 15.95
CA SER A 173 -24.61 -3.83 17.08
C SER A 173 -23.26 -3.68 17.78
N ARG A 174 -23.25 -3.68 19.10
CA ARG A 174 -22.02 -3.67 19.90
C ARG A 174 -21.12 -4.88 19.60
N GLY A 175 -21.69 -6.03 19.26
CA GLY A 175 -20.96 -7.22 18.83
C GLY A 175 -20.32 -7.09 17.46
N GLU A 176 -20.66 -6.07 16.68
CA GLU A 176 -20.14 -5.82 15.32
C GLU A 176 -19.15 -4.64 15.24
N LEU A 177 -18.75 -4.09 16.41
CA LEU A 177 -17.72 -3.05 16.49
C LEU A 177 -16.33 -3.66 16.32
N ILE A 178 -16.01 -3.98 15.09
CA ILE A 178 -14.83 -4.76 14.71
C ILE A 178 -13.58 -3.90 14.55
N GLU A 179 -12.41 -4.53 14.81
CA GLU A 179 -11.10 -4.07 14.40
C GLU A 179 -10.44 -5.17 13.57
N ILE A 180 -10.03 -4.87 12.33
CA ILE A 180 -9.38 -5.81 11.42
C ILE A 180 -8.18 -5.18 10.70
N GLY A 181 -7.26 -6.02 10.24
CA GLY A 181 -6.18 -5.62 9.33
C GLY A 181 -5.23 -4.56 9.87
N GLY A 182 -4.89 -4.63 11.16
CA GLY A 182 -3.81 -3.84 11.77
C GLY A 182 -4.20 -2.45 12.27
N SER A 183 -5.34 -1.87 11.89
CA SER A 183 -5.80 -0.60 12.47
C SER A 183 -7.16 -0.12 11.91
N PHE A 184 -7.84 -0.91 11.10
CA PHE A 184 -9.18 -0.56 10.66
C PHE A 184 -10.18 -0.81 11.79
N ARG A 185 -10.66 0.27 12.39
CA ARG A 185 -11.71 0.25 13.42
C ARG A 185 -12.98 0.83 12.84
N LEU A 186 -14.04 0.05 12.86
CA LEU A 186 -15.33 0.50 12.35
C LEU A 186 -15.83 1.79 13.02
N PRO A 187 -15.75 1.96 14.36
CA PRO A 187 -16.11 3.22 15.02
C PRO A 187 -15.33 4.44 14.51
N ASP A 188 -14.04 4.29 14.19
CA ASP A 188 -13.22 5.40 13.71
C ASP A 188 -13.63 5.80 12.27
N VAL A 189 -13.98 4.83 11.44
CA VAL A 189 -14.48 5.08 10.07
C VAL A 189 -15.83 5.78 10.14
N MET A 190 -16.74 5.31 10.99
CA MET A 190 -18.05 5.96 11.21
C MET A 190 -17.89 7.41 11.66
N LYS A 191 -17.03 7.67 12.64
CA LYS A 191 -16.74 9.02 13.11
C LYS A 191 -16.16 9.91 11.99
N LYS A 192 -15.23 9.40 11.20
CA LYS A 192 -14.61 10.14 10.08
C LYS A 192 -15.58 10.41 8.93
N SER A 193 -16.58 9.56 8.73
CA SER A 193 -17.61 9.78 7.71
C SER A 193 -18.59 10.91 8.05
N GLY A 194 -18.55 11.43 9.29
CA GLY A 194 -19.50 12.43 9.80
C GLY A 194 -20.77 11.83 10.36
N ALA A 195 -20.92 10.51 10.39
CA ALA A 195 -22.04 9.83 11.00
C ALA A 195 -21.93 9.82 12.54
N LYS A 196 -23.06 9.82 13.22
CA LYS A 196 -23.15 9.67 14.66
C LYS A 196 -23.49 8.20 14.99
N MET A 197 -22.56 7.49 15.59
CA MET A 197 -22.75 6.10 15.97
C MET A 197 -23.73 5.95 17.12
N VAL A 198 -24.66 4.99 17.00
CA VAL A 198 -25.59 4.55 18.02
C VAL A 198 -25.44 3.06 18.23
N GLU A 199 -24.87 2.67 19.37
CA GLU A 199 -24.62 1.27 19.72
C GLU A 199 -25.87 0.62 20.29
N VAL A 200 -26.17 -0.62 19.87
CA VAL A 200 -27.30 -1.40 20.38
C VAL A 200 -26.87 -2.80 20.79
N GLY A 201 -27.66 -3.42 21.66
CA GLY A 201 -27.44 -4.78 22.14
C GLY A 201 -26.22 -4.93 23.04
N THR A 202 -25.68 -6.15 23.05
CA THR A 202 -24.51 -6.54 23.85
C THR A 202 -23.41 -7.09 22.94
N THR A 203 -22.23 -7.39 23.50
CA THR A 203 -21.08 -7.89 22.73
C THR A 203 -21.33 -9.24 22.07
N ASN A 204 -22.23 -10.06 22.60
CA ASN A 204 -22.48 -11.42 22.12
C ASN A 204 -23.93 -11.63 21.63
N ARG A 205 -24.81 -10.67 21.81
CA ARG A 205 -26.22 -10.80 21.39
C ARG A 205 -26.90 -9.45 21.20
N THR A 206 -27.56 -9.31 20.03
CA THR A 206 -28.43 -8.17 19.70
C THR A 206 -29.72 -8.68 19.14
N HIS A 207 -30.85 -8.15 19.62
CA HIS A 207 -32.17 -8.52 19.18
C HIS A 207 -32.79 -7.44 18.28
N LEU A 208 -33.74 -7.81 17.45
CA LEU A 208 -34.46 -6.85 16.58
C LEU A 208 -35.01 -5.66 17.35
N LYS A 209 -35.60 -5.91 18.53
CA LYS A 209 -36.12 -4.87 19.41
C LYS A 209 -35.07 -3.82 19.82
N ASP A 210 -33.78 -4.19 19.88
CA ASP A 210 -32.72 -3.26 20.25
C ASP A 210 -32.51 -2.22 19.14
N TYR A 211 -32.63 -2.65 17.88
CA TYR A 211 -32.62 -1.74 16.74
C TYR A 211 -33.87 -0.90 16.66
N GLU A 212 -35.06 -1.51 16.82
CA GLU A 212 -36.36 -0.81 16.80
C GLU A 212 -36.39 0.31 17.83
N ASN A 213 -35.99 0.04 19.09
CA ASN A 213 -35.96 1.01 20.18
C ASN A 213 -34.94 2.15 19.95
N ALA A 214 -33.91 1.94 19.18
CA ALA A 214 -32.87 2.92 18.86
C ALA A 214 -33.21 3.80 17.64
N MET A 215 -34.19 3.41 16.83
CA MET A 215 -34.62 4.18 15.67
C MET A 215 -35.27 5.49 16.04
N THR A 216 -34.82 6.58 15.42
CA THR A 216 -35.33 7.93 15.56
C THR A 216 -35.50 8.57 14.19
N SER A 217 -36.15 9.74 14.14
CA SER A 217 -36.22 10.56 12.91
C SER A 217 -34.84 11.01 12.39
N ARG A 218 -33.81 10.88 13.20
CA ARG A 218 -32.40 11.18 12.82
C ARG A 218 -31.63 9.96 12.31
N THR A 219 -32.20 8.77 12.39
CA THR A 219 -31.54 7.55 11.89
C THR A 219 -31.40 7.63 10.38
N GLY A 220 -30.15 7.56 9.90
CA GLY A 220 -29.80 7.58 8.48
C GLY A 220 -29.53 6.20 7.92
N ALA A 221 -29.06 5.28 8.75
CA ALA A 221 -28.73 3.91 8.34
C ALA A 221 -28.65 2.96 9.53
N VAL A 222 -28.75 1.66 9.24
CA VAL A 222 -28.34 0.56 10.12
C VAL A 222 -27.14 -0.11 9.45
N LEU A 223 -26.05 -0.27 10.20
CA LEU A 223 -24.85 -0.92 9.71
C LEU A 223 -24.72 -2.31 10.31
N ILE A 224 -24.52 -3.31 9.46
CA ILE A 224 -24.33 -4.71 9.85
C ILE A 224 -22.99 -5.19 9.30
N ALA A 225 -22.15 -5.73 10.18
CA ALA A 225 -20.88 -6.34 9.80
C ALA A 225 -20.97 -7.87 9.94
N HIS A 226 -20.74 -8.58 8.85
CA HIS A 226 -20.82 -10.05 8.83
C HIS A 226 -19.66 -10.68 9.61
N THR A 227 -19.93 -11.72 10.38
CA THR A 227 -18.96 -12.44 11.24
C THR A 227 -17.76 -13.05 10.48
N SER A 228 -17.83 -13.22 9.16
CA SER A 228 -16.69 -13.68 8.35
C SER A 228 -15.51 -12.69 8.32
N ASN A 229 -15.66 -11.51 8.88
CA ASN A 229 -14.61 -10.47 8.93
C ASN A 229 -13.80 -10.49 10.23
N TYR A 230 -14.20 -11.29 11.22
CA TYR A 230 -13.56 -11.35 12.54
C TYR A 230 -13.83 -12.66 13.29
#